data_a4c93229bc1956e9a8644fcb51b44b1c
#
_entry.id   a4c93229bc1956e9a8644fcb51b44b1c
#
_cell.length_a   1.000
_cell.length_b   1.000
_cell.length_c   1.000
_cell.angle_alpha   90.00
_cell.angle_beta   90.00
_cell.angle_gamma   90.00
#
_symmetry.space_group_name_H-M   'P 1'
#
loop_
_entity.id
_entity.type
_entity.pdbx_description
1 polymer ?
#
loop_
_entity_poly.entity_id
_entity_poly.type
_entity_poly.pdbx_seq_one_letter_code
_entity_poly.pdbx_strand_id
1 'polypeptide(L)'
;MNKPLVLVVEDDTPVRNLITTTLKTHEYRYLSAQNGASAVMEALSHNPDIVLLDLGLPDMDGMKILKEVRAWSNMPIIVVSARDLSLIHISEP
;
A
#
# COMPACT_ATOMS: atom_id res chain seq x y z
N MET A 1 21.63 -5.48 7.62
CA MET A 1 20.93 -5.31 6.32
C MET A 1 19.48 -4.91 6.56
N ASN A 2 19.03 -3.90 5.84
CA ASN A 2 17.68 -3.39 6.04
C ASN A 2 16.66 -4.23 5.29
N LYS A 3 15.59 -4.59 5.99
CA LYS A 3 14.47 -5.26 5.35
C LYS A 3 13.64 -4.23 4.57
N PRO A 4 13.03 -4.64 3.46
CA PRO A 4 12.14 -3.73 2.75
C PRO A 4 11.01 -3.22 3.64
N LEU A 5 10.63 -1.97 3.42
CA LEU A 5 9.52 -1.35 4.13
C LEU A 5 8.30 -1.35 3.21
N VAL A 6 7.22 -1.96 3.68
CA VAL A 6 5.98 -2.10 2.90
C VAL A 6 4.91 -1.22 3.51
N LEU A 7 4.28 -0.38 2.68
CA LEU A 7 3.11 0.38 3.11
C LEU A 7 1.86 -0.38 2.68
N VAL A 8 1.02 -0.73 3.65
CA VAL A 8 -0.23 -1.46 3.40
C VAL A 8 -1.39 -0.47 3.51
N VAL A 9 -2.09 -0.26 2.40
CA VAL A 9 -3.22 0.67 2.34
C VAL A 9 -4.50 -0.13 2.18
N GLU A 10 -5.24 -0.27 3.27
CA GLU A 10 -6.42 -1.12 3.33
C GLU A 10 -7.34 -0.64 4.46
N ASP A 11 -8.60 -0.37 4.15
CA ASP A 11 -9.55 0.10 5.14
C ASP A 11 -10.21 -1.04 5.95
N ASP A 12 -10.30 -2.22 5.39
CA ASP A 12 -10.90 -3.36 6.08
C ASP A 12 -9.94 -3.92 7.12
N THR A 13 -10.31 -3.85 8.39
CA THR A 13 -9.42 -4.23 9.48
C THR A 13 -8.98 -5.70 9.43
N PRO A 14 -9.88 -6.68 9.24
CA PRO A 14 -9.44 -8.08 9.14
C PRO A 14 -8.48 -8.31 7.99
N VAL A 15 -8.73 -7.72 6.82
CA VAL A 15 -7.86 -7.87 5.66
C VAL A 15 -6.50 -7.22 5.93
N ARG A 16 -6.50 -6.00 6.47
CA ARG A 16 -5.27 -5.31 6.80
C ARG A 16 -4.44 -6.12 7.80
N ASN A 17 -5.10 -6.67 8.83
CA ASN A 17 -4.40 -7.48 9.82
C ASN A 17 -3.81 -8.76 9.23
N LEU A 18 -4.52 -9.38 8.30
CA LEU A 18 -4.01 -10.57 7.61
C LEU A 18 -2.73 -10.23 6.85
N ILE A 19 -2.76 -9.13 6.11
CA ILE A 19 -1.60 -8.72 5.31
C ILE A 19 -0.41 -8.37 6.22
N THR A 20 -0.65 -7.55 7.24
CA THR A 20 0.44 -7.13 8.13
C THR A 20 1.02 -8.30 8.93
N THR A 21 0.17 -9.22 9.36
CA THR A 21 0.62 -10.42 10.07
C THR A 21 1.50 -11.27 9.16
N THR A 22 1.10 -11.42 7.90
CA THR A 22 1.89 -12.17 6.93
C THR A 22 3.25 -11.52 6.71
N LEU A 23 3.27 -10.19 6.55
CA LEU A 23 4.53 -9.48 6.39
C LEU A 23 5.44 -9.64 7.60
N LYS A 24 4.86 -9.55 8.79
CA LYS A 24 5.60 -9.72 10.03
C LYS A 24 6.21 -11.12 10.13
N THR A 25 5.43 -12.14 9.74
CA THR A 25 5.90 -13.54 9.76
C THR A 25 7.12 -13.72 8.86
N HIS A 26 7.17 -12.99 7.75
CA HIS A 26 8.29 -13.04 6.82
C HIS A 26 9.37 -12.00 7.14
N GLU A 27 9.27 -11.37 8.30
CA GLU A 27 10.26 -10.42 8.81
C GLU A 27 10.40 -9.15 7.96
N TYR A 28 9.34 -8.76 7.25
CA TYR A 28 9.32 -7.45 6.59
C TYR A 28 8.92 -6.37 7.57
N ARG A 29 9.45 -5.17 7.36
CA ARG A 29 8.95 -3.99 8.06
C ARG A 29 7.72 -3.49 7.33
N TYR A 30 6.77 -2.94 8.06
CA TYR A 30 5.55 -2.44 7.43
C TYR A 30 4.99 -1.23 8.15
N LEU A 31 4.21 -0.46 7.38
CA LEU A 31 3.36 0.61 7.86
C LEU A 31 1.97 0.30 7.35
N SER A 32 0.95 0.82 8.01
CA SER A 32 -0.40 0.63 7.52
C SER A 32 -1.15 1.95 7.48
N ALA A 33 -2.09 2.06 6.53
CA ALA A 33 -2.95 3.22 6.38
C ALA A 33 -4.35 2.72 6.10
N GLN A 34 -5.34 3.40 6.68
CA GLN A 34 -6.74 2.99 6.55
C GLN A 34 -7.48 3.72 5.44
N ASN A 35 -6.88 4.78 4.92
CA ASN A 35 -7.53 5.60 3.90
C ASN A 35 -6.47 6.27 3.03
N GLY A 36 -6.94 6.95 1.98
CA GLY A 36 -6.04 7.56 1.02
C GLY A 36 -5.21 8.69 1.58
N ALA A 37 -5.80 9.53 2.41
CA ALA A 37 -5.07 10.65 2.99
C ALA A 37 -3.90 10.17 3.86
N SER A 38 -4.16 9.19 4.73
CA SER A 38 -3.10 8.58 5.54
C SER A 38 -2.04 7.91 4.68
N ALA A 39 -2.47 7.25 3.60
CA ALA A 39 -1.54 6.56 2.71
C ALA A 39 -0.54 7.53 2.09
N VAL A 40 -1.01 8.66 1.58
CA VAL A 40 -0.14 9.66 0.98
C VAL A 40 0.83 10.23 2.03
N MET A 41 0.32 10.53 3.22
CA MET A 41 1.14 11.04 4.32
C MET A 41 2.23 10.05 4.71
N GLU A 42 1.88 8.78 4.86
CA GLU A 42 2.85 7.76 5.23
C GLU A 42 3.89 7.55 4.13
N ALA A 43 3.46 7.56 2.88
CA ALA A 43 4.38 7.41 1.77
C ALA A 43 5.39 8.56 1.72
N LEU A 44 4.92 9.80 1.91
CA LEU A 44 5.80 10.96 1.93
C LEU A 44 6.76 10.94 3.12
N SER A 45 6.27 10.55 4.31
CA SER A 45 7.04 10.62 5.53
C SER A 45 8.09 9.52 5.64
N HIS A 46 7.79 8.33 5.14
CA HIS A 46 8.63 7.15 5.36
C HIS A 46 9.27 6.57 4.10
N ASN A 47 8.87 7.06 2.93
CA ASN A 47 9.42 6.60 1.64
C ASN A 47 9.53 5.07 1.56
N PRO A 48 8.42 4.36 1.62
CA PRO A 48 8.45 2.89 1.61
C PRO A 48 9.02 2.34 0.32
N ASP A 49 9.49 1.10 0.38
CA ASP A 49 10.07 0.43 -0.78
C ASP A 49 8.99 -0.10 -1.72
N ILE A 50 7.81 -0.38 -1.18
CA ILE A 50 6.69 -0.90 -1.96
C ILE A 50 5.38 -0.54 -1.28
N VAL A 51 4.33 -0.34 -2.07
CA VAL A 51 2.98 -0.04 -1.56
C VAL A 51 2.03 -1.15 -2.01
N LEU A 52 1.27 -1.69 -1.07
CA LEU A 52 0.15 -2.58 -1.36
C LEU A 52 -1.12 -1.74 -1.22
N LEU A 53 -1.81 -1.54 -2.31
CA LEU A 53 -2.90 -0.57 -2.39
C LEU A 53 -4.24 -1.25 -2.70
N ASP A 54 -5.22 -1.03 -1.81
CA ASP A 54 -6.58 -1.44 -2.06
C ASP A 54 -7.30 -0.35 -2.85
N LEU A 55 -8.02 -0.74 -3.89
CA LEU A 55 -8.76 0.20 -4.73
C LEU A 55 -10.05 0.71 -4.08
N GLY A 56 -10.59 -0.02 -3.12
CA GLY A 56 -11.87 0.28 -2.53
C GLY A 56 -11.85 1.19 -1.31
N LEU A 57 -10.94 2.14 -1.24
CA LEU A 57 -10.82 3.03 -0.08
C LEU A 57 -12.01 3.98 0.01
N PRO A 58 -12.44 4.33 1.25
CA PRO A 58 -13.64 5.14 1.42
C PRO A 58 -13.50 6.61 1.05
N ASP A 59 -12.30 7.18 1.16
CA ASP A 59 -12.11 8.62 0.97
C ASP A 59 -11.46 9.00 -0.36
N MET A 60 -10.87 8.05 -1.04
CA MET A 60 -10.08 8.35 -2.22
C MET A 60 -9.99 7.15 -3.14
N ASP A 61 -10.15 7.39 -4.44
CA ASP A 61 -9.94 6.37 -5.45
C ASP A 61 -8.47 5.93 -5.43
N GLY A 62 -8.23 4.64 -5.42
CA GLY A 62 -6.87 4.10 -5.43
C GLY A 62 -6.04 4.60 -6.60
N MET A 63 -6.67 4.83 -7.77
CA MET A 63 -5.96 5.38 -8.92
C MET A 63 -5.47 6.79 -8.66
N LYS A 64 -6.20 7.57 -7.86
CA LYS A 64 -5.76 8.91 -7.49
C LYS A 64 -4.52 8.85 -6.60
N ILE A 65 -4.50 7.91 -5.67
CA ILE A 65 -3.33 7.69 -4.81
C ILE A 65 -2.12 7.35 -5.68
N LEU A 66 -2.32 6.45 -6.63
CA LEU A 66 -1.26 6.05 -7.56
C LEU A 66 -0.69 7.26 -8.29
N LYS A 67 -1.56 8.14 -8.82
CA LYS A 67 -1.12 9.33 -9.53
C LYS A 67 -0.34 10.28 -8.63
N GLU A 68 -0.82 10.48 -7.41
CA GLU A 68 -0.15 11.38 -6.47
C GLU A 68 1.24 10.87 -6.12
N VAL A 69 1.37 9.59 -5.84
CA VAL A 69 2.67 8.99 -5.51
C VAL A 69 3.60 9.03 -6.72
N ARG A 70 3.08 8.75 -7.91
CA ARG A 70 3.89 8.75 -9.14
C ARG A 70 4.41 10.14 -9.51
N ALA A 71 3.79 11.20 -8.99
CA ALA A 71 4.27 12.55 -9.25
C ALA A 71 5.67 12.79 -8.66
N TRP A 72 6.07 12.03 -7.64
CA TRP A 72 7.36 12.25 -6.99
C TRP A 72 8.16 10.98 -6.73
N SER A 73 7.64 9.81 -7.05
CA SER A 73 8.36 8.56 -6.78
C SER A 73 7.98 7.48 -7.80
N ASN A 74 8.95 6.61 -8.07
CA ASN A 74 8.76 5.44 -8.92
C ASN A 74 8.64 4.16 -8.10
N MET A 75 8.34 4.27 -6.80
CA MET A 75 8.24 3.08 -5.96
C MET A 75 7.22 2.10 -6.51
N PRO A 76 7.45 0.80 -6.42
CA PRO A 76 6.50 -0.19 -6.89
C PRO A 76 5.20 -0.11 -6.10
N ILE A 77 4.08 -0.20 -6.82
CA ILE A 77 2.75 -0.22 -6.21
C ILE A 77 2.03 -1.45 -6.73
N ILE A 78 1.62 -2.31 -5.82
CA ILE A 78 0.85 -3.50 -6.15
C ILE A 78 -0.59 -3.22 -5.74
N VAL A 79 -1.47 -3.24 -6.72
CA VAL A 79 -2.90 -3.03 -6.48
C VAL A 79 -3.54 -4.37 -6.12
N VAL A 80 -4.22 -4.39 -4.98
CA VAL A 80 -4.90 -5.58 -4.49
C VAL A 80 -6.39 -5.29 -4.49
N SER A 81 -7.16 -6.14 -5.13
CA SER A 81 -8.61 -6.04 -5.09
C SER A 81 -9.16 -7.16 -4.21
N ALA A 82 -9.72 -6.79 -3.07
CA ALA A 82 -10.30 -7.77 -2.15
C ALA A 82 -11.52 -8.46 -2.77
N ARG A 83 -12.21 -7.77 -3.67
CA ARG A 83 -13.41 -8.32 -4.28
C ARG A 83 -13.11 -9.49 -5.19
N ASP A 84 -12.04 -9.37 -5.95
CA ASP A 84 -11.66 -10.38 -6.93
C ASP A 84 -10.53 -11.27 -6.45
N LEU A 85 -9.95 -10.92 -5.31
CA LEU A 85 -8.74 -11.57 -4.81
C LEU A 85 -7.64 -11.53 -5.87
N SER A 86 -7.67 -10.49 -6.69
CA SER A 86 -6.73 -10.31 -7.79
C SER A 86 -5.58 -9.42 -7.36
N LEU A 87 -4.42 -9.68 -7.92
CA LEU A 87 -3.25 -8.90 -7.69
C LEU A 87 -2.83 -8.27 -9.01
N ILE A 88 -2.92 -6.95 -9.08
CA ILE A 88 -2.54 -6.21 -10.28
C ILE A 88 -1.28 -5.42 -9.97
N HIS A 89 -0.23 -5.73 -10.69
CA HIS A 89 1.04 -5.06 -10.50
C HIS A 89 1.13 -3.83 -11.38
N ILE A 90 1.24 -2.66 -10.76
CA ILE A 90 1.40 -1.40 -11.47
C ILE A 90 2.68 -0.76 -10.98
N SER A 91 3.71 -0.84 -11.79
CA SER A 91 5.03 -0.32 -11.41
C SER A 91 5.62 0.61 -12.46
N GLU A 92 4.81 1.09 -13.38
CA GLU A 92 5.31 1.93 -14.45
C GLU A 92 5.80 3.27 -13.94
N PRO A 93 6.98 3.66 -14.34
CA PRO A 93 7.47 4.99 -14.03
C PRO A 93 6.68 6.07 -14.77
#